data_ab70a329f2bcac488018a93de4457873
#
_entry.id   ab70a329f2bcac488018a93de4457873
#
_cell.length_a   1.000
_cell.length_b   1.000
_cell.length_c   1.000
_cell.angle_alpha   90.00
_cell.angle_beta   90.00
_cell.angle_gamma   90.00
#
_symmetry.space_group_name_H-M   'P 1'
#
loop_
_entity.id
_entity.type
_entity.pdbx_description
1 polymer ?
#
loop_
_entity_poly.entity_id
_entity_poly.type
_entity_poly.pdbx_seq_one_letter_code
_entity_poly.pdbx_strand_id
1 'polypeptide(L)'
;ALDTPTTTNLKNGTDDYAVTAGELQIGYDNFDDVESIDVNLILGGKGGGAGDSASTQDTHVTMLTALTDKRRDCVAFVSPYRSATVGVTSSITATENVVEAFDLCPSSSYMVFDSSYKQMYDKFNDVFRFVPMNGDTAGLCAFTDNVADPWFSPGGFNRGNVRGAIKLSYNPKKSERDQLYGARVNPIVDFPGQGVVLFGDKTALAKPSAFDRINVRRLFLVLEKAISTA
;
A
#
# COMPACT_ATOMS: atom_id res chain seq x y z
N ALA A 1 20.88 43.42 29.92
CA ALA A 1 21.85 42.94 28.92
C ALA A 1 21.14 41.89 28.07
N LEU A 2 21.07 42.08 26.76
CA LEU A 2 20.59 41.06 25.83
C LEU A 2 21.70 39.99 25.75
N ASP A 3 21.34 38.78 26.10
CA ASP A 3 22.23 37.62 25.97
C ASP A 3 22.64 37.44 24.50
N THR A 4 23.91 37.17 24.29
CA THR A 4 24.42 36.88 22.95
C THR A 4 23.76 35.61 22.43
N PRO A 5 23.32 35.56 21.16
CA PRO A 5 22.72 34.35 20.60
C PRO A 5 23.72 33.17 20.68
N THR A 6 23.34 32.15 21.40
CA THR A 6 24.16 30.93 21.58
C THR A 6 23.81 29.96 20.43
N THR A 7 24.79 29.64 19.60
CA THR A 7 24.66 28.62 18.59
C THR A 7 25.19 27.28 19.16
N THR A 8 24.31 26.33 19.38
CA THR A 8 24.71 24.97 19.80
C THR A 8 24.38 23.99 18.68
N ASN A 9 25.36 23.20 18.29
CA ASN A 9 25.13 22.10 17.37
C ASN A 9 24.42 20.95 18.11
N LEU A 10 23.40 20.38 17.49
CA LEU A 10 22.80 19.12 17.97
C LEU A 10 23.89 18.03 17.92
N LYS A 11 24.08 17.33 19.02
CA LYS A 11 25.07 16.25 19.17
C LYS A 11 24.39 15.02 19.75
N ASN A 12 24.99 13.84 19.49
CA ASN A 12 24.57 12.55 20.04
C ASN A 12 23.19 12.08 19.53
N GLY A 13 22.75 12.54 18.35
CA GLY A 13 21.68 11.87 17.64
C GLY A 13 22.15 10.51 17.13
N THR A 14 21.34 9.48 17.29
CA THR A 14 21.50 8.16 16.68
C THR A 14 20.33 7.86 15.79
N ASP A 15 20.59 7.32 14.60
CA ASP A 15 19.51 6.83 13.74
C ASP A 15 19.03 5.49 14.27
N ASP A 16 17.72 5.38 14.48
CA ASP A 16 17.06 4.10 14.77
C ASP A 16 16.19 3.68 13.60
N TYR A 17 16.66 2.68 12.85
CA TYR A 17 15.93 2.08 11.73
C TYR A 17 15.21 0.78 12.12
N ALA A 18 15.28 0.39 13.38
CA ALA A 18 14.68 -0.83 13.92
C ALA A 18 13.32 -0.55 14.57
N VAL A 19 12.43 0.09 13.84
CA VAL A 19 11.10 0.43 14.32
C VAL A 19 10.34 -0.82 14.76
N THR A 20 9.82 -0.79 16.00
CA THR A 20 8.99 -1.87 16.56
C THR A 20 7.52 -1.75 16.16
N ALA A 21 6.78 -2.84 16.29
CA ALA A 21 5.34 -2.83 16.04
C ALA A 21 4.58 -1.84 16.97
N GLY A 22 5.02 -1.71 18.23
CA GLY A 22 4.44 -0.76 19.18
C GLY A 22 4.64 0.71 18.77
N GLU A 23 5.83 1.05 18.26
CA GLU A 23 6.12 2.40 17.76
C GLU A 23 5.31 2.72 16.51
N LEU A 24 5.12 1.75 15.60
CA LEU A 24 4.21 1.91 14.45
C LEU A 24 2.78 2.17 14.91
N GLN A 25 2.29 1.42 15.92
CA GLN A 25 0.96 1.62 16.48
C GLN A 25 0.79 3.04 17.05
N ILE A 26 1.76 3.51 17.85
CA ILE A 26 1.75 4.89 18.38
C ILE A 26 1.72 5.91 17.25
N GLY A 27 2.44 5.65 16.14
CA GLY A 27 2.40 6.49 14.96
C GLY A 27 1.03 6.54 14.30
N TYR A 28 0.36 5.40 14.16
CA TYR A 28 -0.98 5.30 13.59
C TYR A 28 -2.07 5.89 14.49
N ASP A 29 -1.94 5.77 15.82
CA ASP A 29 -2.89 6.32 16.78
C ASP A 29 -3.01 7.85 16.69
N ASN A 30 -1.99 8.55 16.17
CA ASN A 30 -2.08 10.00 15.90
C ASN A 30 -3.08 10.36 14.79
N PHE A 31 -3.51 9.39 13.98
CA PHE A 31 -4.49 9.57 12.90
C PHE A 31 -5.90 9.07 13.27
N ASP A 32 -6.13 8.73 14.52
CA ASP A 32 -7.40 8.17 15.01
C ASP A 32 -8.58 9.16 14.94
N ASP A 33 -8.29 10.44 15.11
CA ASP A 33 -9.31 11.48 15.17
C ASP A 33 -9.74 11.92 13.76
N VAL A 34 -10.96 11.60 13.41
CA VAL A 34 -11.58 11.92 12.12
C VAL A 34 -11.94 13.40 12.01
N GLU A 35 -12.23 14.06 13.15
CA GLU A 35 -12.68 15.45 13.15
C GLU A 35 -11.53 16.43 12.93
N SER A 36 -10.34 16.11 13.45
CA SER A 36 -9.18 17.01 13.37
C SER A 36 -8.28 16.72 12.16
N ILE A 37 -8.28 15.49 11.62
CA ILE A 37 -7.37 15.07 10.55
C ILE A 37 -8.15 14.43 9.40
N ASP A 38 -8.23 15.12 8.27
CA ASP A 38 -8.85 14.59 7.04
C ASP A 38 -7.85 13.72 6.26
N VAL A 39 -8.11 12.42 6.20
CA VAL A 39 -7.27 11.43 5.49
C VAL A 39 -8.15 10.58 4.58
N ASN A 40 -7.80 10.50 3.29
CA ASN A 40 -8.51 9.67 2.31
C ASN A 40 -7.76 8.38 1.95
N LEU A 41 -6.41 8.45 1.90
CA LEU A 41 -5.55 7.32 1.52
C LEU A 41 -4.44 7.16 2.55
N ILE A 42 -4.24 5.96 3.04
CA ILE A 42 -3.17 5.60 3.98
C ILE A 42 -2.18 4.68 3.28
N LEU A 43 -0.91 5.03 3.33
CA LEU A 43 0.18 4.21 2.79
C LEU A 43 0.75 3.34 3.90
N GLY A 44 0.74 2.01 3.72
CA GLY A 44 1.35 1.07 4.65
C GLY A 44 2.89 1.19 4.71
N GLY A 45 3.50 1.86 3.74
CA GLY A 45 4.95 2.05 3.70
C GLY A 45 5.70 0.73 3.46
N LYS A 46 6.65 0.41 4.32
CA LYS A 46 7.44 -0.82 4.23
C LYS A 46 6.53 -2.04 4.42
N GLY A 47 6.56 -2.97 3.47
CA GLY A 47 5.84 -4.23 3.60
C GLY A 47 6.35 -5.03 4.81
N GLY A 48 5.43 -5.63 5.57
CA GLY A 48 5.73 -6.28 6.85
C GLY A 48 5.91 -5.33 8.03
N GLY A 49 5.84 -4.01 7.83
CA GLY A 49 5.94 -3.02 8.89
C GLY A 49 7.27 -3.11 9.65
N ALA A 50 7.24 -3.55 10.91
CA ALA A 50 8.42 -3.67 11.76
C ALA A 50 9.39 -4.82 11.38
N GLY A 51 8.96 -5.77 10.54
CA GLY A 51 9.76 -6.93 10.17
C GLY A 51 9.74 -7.28 8.68
N ASP A 52 10.13 -8.51 8.37
CA ASP A 52 10.19 -9.04 6.99
C ASP A 52 9.76 -10.52 6.97
N SER A 53 8.52 -10.78 7.40
CA SER A 53 7.90 -12.11 7.49
C SER A 53 6.38 -12.03 7.38
N ALA A 54 5.71 -13.16 7.13
CA ALA A 54 4.26 -13.25 7.09
C ALA A 54 3.61 -12.84 8.43
N SER A 55 4.20 -13.21 9.57
CA SER A 55 3.70 -12.83 10.90
C SER A 55 3.77 -11.33 11.16
N THR A 56 4.86 -10.67 10.77
CA THR A 56 4.96 -9.20 10.89
C THR A 56 4.07 -8.48 9.91
N GLN A 57 3.83 -9.08 8.74
CA GLN A 57 2.84 -8.60 7.76
C GLN A 57 1.42 -8.62 8.35
N ASP A 58 1.01 -9.74 8.95
CA ASP A 58 -0.30 -9.87 9.60
C ASP A 58 -0.48 -8.84 10.72
N THR A 59 0.52 -8.68 11.60
CA THR A 59 0.52 -7.67 12.66
C THR A 59 0.34 -6.26 12.08
N HIS A 60 1.07 -5.92 11.03
CA HIS A 60 1.01 -4.61 10.38
C HIS A 60 -0.35 -4.34 9.73
N VAL A 61 -0.88 -5.32 9.00
CA VAL A 61 -2.22 -5.22 8.37
C VAL A 61 -3.32 -5.13 9.43
N THR A 62 -3.18 -5.86 10.54
CA THR A 62 -4.14 -5.80 11.67
C THR A 62 -4.20 -4.39 12.27
N MET A 63 -3.06 -3.74 12.48
CA MET A 63 -3.00 -2.35 12.98
C MET A 63 -3.70 -1.38 12.01
N LEU A 64 -3.36 -1.46 10.71
CA LEU A 64 -3.96 -0.61 9.69
C LEU A 64 -5.47 -0.87 9.53
N THR A 65 -5.89 -2.13 9.64
CA THR A 65 -7.31 -2.51 9.59
C THR A 65 -8.07 -1.92 10.79
N ALA A 66 -7.50 -2.00 11.99
CA ALA A 66 -8.10 -1.41 13.19
C ALA A 66 -8.28 0.12 13.02
N LEU A 67 -7.28 0.81 12.49
CA LEU A 67 -7.36 2.24 12.20
C LEU A 67 -8.44 2.56 11.15
N THR A 68 -8.44 1.85 10.02
CA THR A 68 -9.40 2.12 8.93
C THR A 68 -10.83 1.73 9.28
N ASP A 69 -11.05 0.67 10.05
CA ASP A 69 -12.37 0.25 10.53
C ASP A 69 -12.93 1.19 11.62
N LYS A 70 -12.05 1.85 12.38
CA LYS A 70 -12.42 2.91 13.32
C LYS A 70 -12.81 4.20 12.59
N ARG A 71 -11.98 4.63 11.64
CA ARG A 71 -12.18 5.86 10.87
C ARG A 71 -13.33 5.76 9.87
N ARG A 72 -13.33 4.73 9.03
CA ARG A 72 -14.28 4.49 7.91
C ARG A 72 -14.34 5.56 6.82
N ASP A 73 -13.42 6.53 6.84
CA ASP A 73 -13.32 7.63 5.87
C ASP A 73 -12.15 7.51 4.90
N CYS A 74 -11.33 6.45 5.04
CA CYS A 74 -10.12 6.25 4.29
C CYS A 74 -9.92 4.81 3.84
N VAL A 75 -8.97 4.62 2.90
CA VAL A 75 -8.53 3.30 2.42
C VAL A 75 -7.03 3.17 2.62
N ALA A 76 -6.58 2.04 3.17
CA ALA A 76 -5.15 1.76 3.35
C ALA A 76 -4.63 0.79 2.29
N PHE A 77 -3.40 1.01 1.86
CA PHE A 77 -2.70 0.27 0.81
C PHE A 77 -1.48 -0.42 1.38
N VAL A 78 -1.33 -1.71 1.14
CA VAL A 78 -0.25 -2.52 1.71
C VAL A 78 0.37 -3.41 0.65
N SER A 79 1.71 -3.42 0.61
CA SER A 79 2.52 -4.36 -0.16
C SER A 79 2.95 -5.55 0.70
N PRO A 80 3.28 -6.71 0.10
CA PRO A 80 3.81 -7.84 0.85
C PRO A 80 5.14 -7.49 1.52
N TYR A 81 5.57 -8.28 2.52
CA TYR A 81 6.91 -8.13 3.09
C TYR A 81 7.99 -8.36 2.03
N ARG A 82 9.14 -7.69 2.19
CA ARG A 82 10.12 -7.55 1.10
C ARG A 82 10.66 -8.89 0.59
N SER A 83 11.04 -9.79 1.49
CA SER A 83 11.62 -11.10 1.11
C SER A 83 10.60 -12.07 0.47
N ALA A 84 9.29 -11.78 0.52
CA ALA A 84 8.29 -12.56 -0.20
C ALA A 84 8.53 -12.53 -1.72
N THR A 85 9.05 -11.42 -2.25
CA THR A 85 9.20 -11.23 -3.71
C THR A 85 10.61 -10.84 -4.14
N VAL A 86 11.31 -10.00 -3.36
CA VAL A 86 12.63 -9.49 -3.71
C VAL A 86 13.69 -10.54 -3.44
N GLY A 87 14.43 -10.95 -4.49
CA GLY A 87 15.44 -12.00 -4.41
C GLY A 87 14.88 -13.40 -4.72
N VAL A 88 13.58 -13.54 -4.92
CA VAL A 88 12.94 -14.80 -5.31
C VAL A 88 13.01 -14.95 -6.84
N THR A 89 13.65 -16.03 -7.32
CA THR A 89 13.87 -16.27 -8.75
C THR A 89 12.66 -16.86 -9.47
N SER A 90 11.85 -17.65 -8.75
CA SER A 90 10.65 -18.30 -9.30
C SER A 90 9.43 -17.41 -9.12
N SER A 91 8.73 -17.10 -10.22
CA SER A 91 7.46 -16.35 -10.16
C SER A 91 6.36 -17.11 -9.42
N ILE A 92 6.37 -18.45 -9.51
CA ILE A 92 5.44 -19.31 -8.77
C ILE A 92 5.67 -19.17 -7.28
N THR A 93 6.92 -19.35 -6.83
CA THR A 93 7.27 -19.23 -5.41
C THR A 93 7.00 -17.82 -4.87
N ALA A 94 7.30 -16.77 -5.64
CA ALA A 94 6.97 -15.40 -5.26
C ALA A 94 5.45 -15.21 -5.11
N THR A 95 4.65 -15.78 -6.00
CA THR A 95 3.20 -15.73 -5.92
C THR A 95 2.68 -16.46 -4.67
N GLU A 96 3.20 -17.66 -4.40
CA GLU A 96 2.84 -18.45 -3.21
C GLU A 96 3.17 -17.69 -1.91
N ASN A 97 4.36 -17.11 -1.82
CA ASN A 97 4.77 -16.28 -0.68
C ASN A 97 3.87 -15.06 -0.47
N VAL A 98 3.45 -14.40 -1.55
CA VAL A 98 2.54 -13.26 -1.48
C VAL A 98 1.15 -13.70 -1.01
N VAL A 99 0.65 -14.81 -1.50
CA VAL A 99 -0.64 -15.39 -1.05
C VAL A 99 -0.56 -15.72 0.44
N GLU A 100 0.51 -16.40 0.88
CA GLU A 100 0.73 -16.72 2.30
C GLU A 100 0.82 -15.46 3.17
N ALA A 101 1.49 -14.40 2.68
CA ALA A 101 1.63 -13.14 3.39
C ALA A 101 0.29 -12.48 3.73
N PHE A 102 -0.74 -12.68 2.91
CA PHE A 102 -2.04 -12.05 3.07
C PHE A 102 -3.17 -13.02 3.47
N ASP A 103 -2.91 -14.32 3.54
CA ASP A 103 -3.93 -15.32 3.87
C ASP A 103 -4.45 -15.15 5.31
N LEU A 104 -3.58 -14.88 6.26
CA LEU A 104 -3.92 -14.65 7.66
C LEU A 104 -4.47 -13.24 7.94
N CYS A 105 -4.27 -12.31 7.01
CA CYS A 105 -4.63 -10.92 7.21
C CYS A 105 -6.15 -10.70 7.30
N PRO A 106 -6.60 -9.76 8.16
CA PRO A 106 -8.01 -9.44 8.35
C PRO A 106 -8.72 -9.10 7.03
N SER A 107 -10.01 -9.47 6.97
CA SER A 107 -10.89 -9.14 5.85
C SER A 107 -11.50 -7.76 6.06
N SER A 108 -11.13 -6.80 5.24
CA SER A 108 -11.70 -5.44 5.27
C SER A 108 -11.87 -4.88 3.86
N SER A 109 -12.96 -4.15 3.65
CA SER A 109 -13.17 -3.39 2.39
C SER A 109 -12.42 -2.05 2.37
N TYR A 110 -11.82 -1.66 3.48
CA TYR A 110 -11.01 -0.45 3.61
C TYR A 110 -9.51 -0.70 3.40
N MET A 111 -9.14 -1.94 3.06
CA MET A 111 -7.76 -2.34 2.79
C MET A 111 -7.60 -2.75 1.33
N VAL A 112 -6.43 -2.47 0.76
CA VAL A 112 -6.04 -2.86 -0.62
C VAL A 112 -4.65 -3.47 -0.58
N PHE A 113 -4.52 -4.69 -1.12
CA PHE A 113 -3.26 -5.41 -1.21
C PHE A 113 -2.74 -5.38 -2.63
N ASP A 114 -1.45 -5.08 -2.80
CA ASP A 114 -0.72 -5.24 -4.06
C ASP A 114 0.25 -6.42 -3.99
N SER A 115 0.81 -6.81 -5.14
CA SER A 115 1.56 -8.06 -5.26
C SER A 115 3.08 -7.90 -5.30
N SER A 116 3.64 -6.68 -5.38
CA SER A 116 5.01 -6.59 -5.86
C SER A 116 5.81 -5.39 -5.33
N TYR A 117 7.10 -5.40 -5.67
CA TYR A 117 8.04 -4.29 -5.53
C TYR A 117 8.53 -3.87 -6.91
N LYS A 118 8.72 -2.56 -7.11
CA LYS A 118 9.42 -2.02 -8.28
C LYS A 118 10.86 -1.66 -7.97
N GLN A 119 11.75 -1.84 -8.92
CA GLN A 119 13.09 -1.29 -8.86
C GLN A 119 13.10 0.13 -9.40
N MET A 120 13.68 1.04 -8.63
CA MET A 120 13.91 2.43 -8.99
C MET A 120 15.37 2.79 -8.82
N TYR A 121 15.83 3.79 -9.57
CA TYR A 121 17.14 4.39 -9.38
C TYR A 121 17.08 5.53 -8.37
N ASP A 122 17.83 5.39 -7.28
CA ASP A 122 18.04 6.44 -6.29
C ASP A 122 19.22 7.31 -6.72
N LYS A 123 18.92 8.43 -7.37
CA LYS A 123 19.92 9.34 -7.93
C LYS A 123 20.79 10.05 -6.90
N PHE A 124 20.36 10.08 -5.63
CA PHE A 124 21.08 10.76 -4.56
C PHE A 124 22.20 9.88 -3.98
N ASN A 125 21.96 8.56 -3.95
CA ASN A 125 22.90 7.58 -3.44
C ASN A 125 23.56 6.75 -4.54
N ASP A 126 23.22 6.99 -5.84
CA ASP A 126 23.73 6.24 -7.01
C ASP A 126 23.51 4.72 -6.88
N VAL A 127 22.32 4.31 -6.45
CA VAL A 127 21.98 2.89 -6.24
C VAL A 127 20.58 2.55 -6.75
N PHE A 128 20.39 1.29 -7.16
CA PHE A 128 19.06 0.76 -7.46
C PHE A 128 18.42 0.20 -6.19
N ARG A 129 17.20 0.63 -5.90
CA ARG A 129 16.44 0.18 -4.74
C ARG A 129 15.14 -0.48 -5.15
N PHE A 130 14.73 -1.51 -4.44
CA PHE A 130 13.37 -2.04 -4.51
C PHE A 130 12.47 -1.30 -3.53
N VAL A 131 11.36 -0.76 -4.05
CA VAL A 131 10.38 0.04 -3.32
C VAL A 131 9.03 -0.67 -3.39
N PRO A 132 8.28 -0.76 -2.26
CA PRO A 132 6.94 -1.36 -2.25
C PRO A 132 5.97 -0.55 -3.11
N MET A 133 4.97 -1.23 -3.69
CA MET A 133 4.05 -0.64 -4.67
C MET A 133 2.80 -0.01 -4.05
N ASN A 134 2.61 -0.08 -2.72
CA ASN A 134 1.44 0.52 -2.07
C ASN A 134 1.30 2.02 -2.32
N GLY A 135 2.43 2.75 -2.34
CA GLY A 135 2.45 4.16 -2.69
C GLY A 135 2.03 4.44 -4.13
N ASP A 136 2.42 3.56 -5.07
CA ASP A 136 1.99 3.66 -6.47
C ASP A 136 0.51 3.34 -6.62
N THR A 137 0.02 2.30 -5.97
CA THR A 137 -1.39 1.89 -6.02
C THR A 137 -2.30 3.00 -5.46
N ALA A 138 -1.91 3.60 -4.33
CA ALA A 138 -2.60 4.79 -3.80
C ALA A 138 -2.48 6.00 -4.74
N GLY A 139 -1.30 6.21 -5.32
CA GLY A 139 -1.05 7.27 -6.31
C GLY A 139 -1.91 7.12 -7.56
N LEU A 140 -2.20 5.90 -8.02
CA LEU A 140 -3.13 5.63 -9.13
C LEU A 140 -4.58 5.98 -8.74
N CYS A 141 -4.97 5.79 -7.47
CA CYS A 141 -6.27 6.28 -6.99
C CYS A 141 -6.34 7.81 -7.04
N ALA A 142 -5.33 8.50 -6.52
CA ALA A 142 -5.25 9.97 -6.55
C ALA A 142 -5.17 10.51 -8.00
N PHE A 143 -4.44 9.82 -8.88
CA PHE A 143 -4.43 10.16 -10.31
C PHE A 143 -5.81 9.99 -10.96
N THR A 144 -6.53 8.93 -10.60
CA THR A 144 -7.89 8.68 -11.09
C THR A 144 -8.85 9.80 -10.65
N ASP A 145 -8.73 10.29 -9.43
CA ASP A 145 -9.52 11.43 -8.93
C ASP A 145 -9.29 12.71 -9.72
N ASN A 146 -8.05 12.90 -10.19
CA ASN A 146 -7.66 14.10 -10.93
C ASN A 146 -8.08 14.06 -12.41
N VAL A 147 -8.13 12.88 -13.04
CA VAL A 147 -8.43 12.74 -14.49
C VAL A 147 -9.85 12.26 -14.77
N ALA A 148 -10.54 11.75 -13.76
CA ALA A 148 -11.90 11.23 -13.83
C ALA A 148 -12.60 11.51 -12.50
N ASP A 149 -13.10 10.48 -11.82
CA ASP A 149 -13.76 10.60 -10.52
C ASP A 149 -13.37 9.41 -9.61
N PRO A 150 -13.53 9.53 -8.27
CA PRO A 150 -13.16 8.50 -7.31
C PRO A 150 -13.84 7.14 -7.51
N TRP A 151 -14.97 7.11 -8.18
CA TRP A 151 -15.72 5.86 -8.48
C TRP A 151 -15.27 5.13 -9.75
N PHE A 152 -14.27 5.64 -10.46
CA PHE A 152 -13.64 4.87 -11.53
C PHE A 152 -12.55 3.93 -10.99
N SER A 153 -12.39 2.77 -11.65
CA SER A 153 -11.33 1.84 -11.28
C SER A 153 -9.94 2.46 -11.53
N PRO A 154 -9.02 2.41 -10.55
CA PRO A 154 -7.65 2.89 -10.73
C PRO A 154 -6.77 1.91 -11.52
N GLY A 155 -7.25 0.68 -11.77
CA GLY A 155 -6.52 -0.38 -12.47
C GLY A 155 -6.79 -0.41 -13.98
N GLY A 156 -6.05 -1.31 -14.64
CA GLY A 156 -6.16 -1.56 -16.09
C GLY A 156 -5.32 -0.63 -16.95
N PHE A 157 -5.31 -0.88 -18.26
CA PHE A 157 -4.42 -0.21 -19.21
C PHE A 157 -4.62 1.30 -19.34
N ASN A 158 -5.82 1.79 -19.06
CA ASN A 158 -6.12 3.21 -19.22
C ASN A 158 -5.61 4.09 -18.07
N ARG A 159 -5.66 3.61 -16.82
CA ARG A 159 -5.34 4.37 -15.63
C ARG A 159 -4.33 3.72 -14.71
N GLY A 160 -4.17 2.39 -14.80
CA GLY A 160 -3.31 1.61 -13.91
C GLY A 160 -1.82 1.59 -14.28
N ASN A 161 -1.36 2.45 -15.19
CA ASN A 161 0.05 2.47 -15.61
C ASN A 161 0.93 3.10 -14.53
N VAL A 162 1.90 2.33 -14.03
CA VAL A 162 2.84 2.74 -12.98
C VAL A 162 4.05 3.41 -13.59
N ARG A 163 4.38 4.59 -13.11
CA ARG A 163 5.51 5.37 -13.60
C ARG A 163 6.80 5.08 -12.82
N GLY A 164 7.94 5.25 -13.48
CA GLY A 164 9.26 5.18 -12.84
C GLY A 164 9.70 3.77 -12.41
N ALA A 165 9.03 2.72 -12.83
CA ALA A 165 9.45 1.35 -12.61
C ALA A 165 10.45 0.93 -13.68
N ILE A 166 11.68 0.56 -13.28
CA ILE A 166 12.69 0.00 -14.18
C ILE A 166 12.38 -1.47 -14.44
N LYS A 167 12.04 -2.21 -13.37
CA LYS A 167 11.55 -3.58 -13.42
C LYS A 167 10.77 -3.91 -12.16
N LEU A 168 9.97 -4.96 -12.22
CA LEU A 168 9.32 -5.56 -11.04
C LEU A 168 10.26 -6.55 -10.34
N SER A 169 9.99 -6.84 -9.07
CA SER A 169 10.68 -7.93 -8.35
C SER A 169 10.42 -9.29 -8.98
N TYR A 170 9.18 -9.51 -9.46
CA TYR A 170 8.79 -10.63 -10.31
C TYR A 170 7.61 -10.22 -11.21
N ASN A 171 7.38 -10.96 -12.29
CA ASN A 171 6.27 -10.69 -13.20
C ASN A 171 5.32 -11.91 -13.24
N PRO A 172 4.10 -11.81 -12.65
CA PRO A 172 3.20 -12.95 -12.55
C PRO A 172 2.59 -13.33 -13.91
N LYS A 173 2.59 -14.63 -14.23
CA LYS A 173 1.91 -15.22 -15.39
C LYS A 173 0.40 -15.26 -15.18
N LYS A 174 -0.35 -15.64 -16.22
CA LYS A 174 -1.82 -15.66 -16.17
C LYS A 174 -2.37 -16.47 -14.99
N SER A 175 -1.91 -17.72 -14.81
CA SER A 175 -2.35 -18.58 -13.70
C SER A 175 -2.00 -18.01 -12.33
N GLU A 176 -0.81 -17.41 -12.21
CA GLU A 176 -0.35 -16.76 -10.98
C GLU A 176 -1.18 -15.50 -10.67
N ARG A 177 -1.57 -14.72 -11.70
CA ARG A 177 -2.48 -13.57 -11.54
C ARG A 177 -3.86 -14.01 -11.07
N ASP A 178 -4.38 -15.11 -11.61
CA ASP A 178 -5.67 -15.66 -11.22
C ASP A 178 -5.63 -16.12 -9.75
N GLN A 179 -4.51 -16.73 -9.30
CA GLN A 179 -4.28 -17.11 -7.91
C GLN A 179 -4.19 -15.90 -6.99
N LEU A 180 -3.38 -14.88 -7.31
CA LEU A 180 -3.28 -13.62 -6.55
C LEU A 180 -4.65 -12.96 -6.41
N TYR A 181 -5.37 -12.82 -7.52
CA TYR A 181 -6.67 -12.18 -7.53
C TYR A 181 -7.73 -12.98 -6.76
N GLY A 182 -7.63 -14.30 -6.74
CA GLY A 182 -8.41 -15.18 -5.87
C GLY A 182 -8.12 -14.95 -4.38
N ALA A 183 -6.86 -14.66 -4.05
CA ALA A 183 -6.39 -14.35 -2.70
C ALA A 183 -6.57 -12.87 -2.29
N ARG A 184 -7.38 -12.10 -2.98
CA ARG A 184 -7.66 -10.67 -2.70
C ARG A 184 -6.49 -9.72 -2.96
N VAL A 185 -5.46 -10.17 -3.65
CA VAL A 185 -4.26 -9.38 -3.98
C VAL A 185 -4.38 -8.86 -5.41
N ASN A 186 -4.11 -7.57 -5.61
CA ASN A 186 -4.14 -6.96 -6.93
C ASN A 186 -2.82 -7.21 -7.65
N PRO A 187 -2.83 -7.97 -8.77
CA PRO A 187 -1.62 -8.25 -9.51
C PRO A 187 -1.04 -6.97 -10.14
N ILE A 188 0.25 -6.78 -10.00
CA ILE A 188 1.00 -5.79 -10.76
C ILE A 188 1.82 -6.53 -11.80
N VAL A 189 1.70 -6.14 -13.06
CA VAL A 189 2.18 -6.90 -14.20
C VAL A 189 2.93 -5.99 -15.15
N ASP A 190 4.06 -6.46 -15.63
CA ASP A 190 4.78 -5.81 -16.73
C ASP A 190 4.35 -6.45 -18.05
N PHE A 191 3.60 -5.68 -18.86
CA PHE A 191 3.12 -6.10 -20.17
C PHE A 191 4.02 -5.54 -21.27
N PRO A 192 4.50 -6.37 -22.20
CA PRO A 192 5.26 -5.92 -23.34
C PRO A 192 4.54 -4.80 -24.12
N GLY A 193 5.21 -3.67 -24.29
CA GLY A 193 4.66 -2.51 -24.99
C GLY A 193 3.67 -1.65 -24.21
N GLN A 194 3.24 -2.06 -23.03
CA GLN A 194 2.36 -1.31 -22.13
C GLN A 194 3.06 -0.86 -20.84
N GLY A 195 4.16 -1.54 -20.48
CA GLY A 195 4.88 -1.32 -19.25
C GLY A 195 4.18 -1.91 -18.01
N VAL A 196 4.54 -1.39 -16.83
CA VAL A 196 4.05 -1.88 -15.55
C VAL A 196 2.65 -1.33 -15.28
N VAL A 197 1.71 -2.23 -15.02
CA VAL A 197 0.28 -1.92 -14.86
C VAL A 197 -0.27 -2.59 -13.61
N LEU A 198 -1.04 -1.86 -12.80
CA LEU A 198 -1.93 -2.41 -11.79
C LEU A 198 -3.10 -3.11 -12.52
N PHE A 199 -3.13 -4.45 -12.46
CA PHE A 199 -4.10 -5.27 -13.20
C PHE A 199 -5.12 -5.92 -12.28
N GLY A 200 -5.66 -5.14 -11.34
CA GLY A 200 -6.69 -5.53 -10.39
C GLY A 200 -7.27 -4.29 -9.69
N ASP A 201 -8.44 -4.46 -9.10
CA ASP A 201 -9.17 -3.40 -8.39
C ASP A 201 -9.94 -3.93 -7.17
N LYS A 202 -9.46 -5.04 -6.57
CA LYS A 202 -10.08 -5.62 -5.38
C LYS A 202 -9.64 -4.93 -4.09
N THR A 203 -10.58 -4.85 -3.15
CA THR A 203 -10.28 -4.63 -1.73
C THR A 203 -9.91 -5.96 -1.06
N ALA A 204 -9.44 -5.91 0.18
CA ALA A 204 -9.11 -7.10 0.98
C ALA A 204 -10.35 -7.83 1.53
N LEU A 205 -11.55 -7.52 1.04
CA LEU A 205 -12.78 -8.17 1.49
C LEU A 205 -12.85 -9.63 1.01
N ALA A 206 -12.97 -10.57 1.96
CA ALA A 206 -12.99 -11.99 1.66
C ALA A 206 -14.34 -12.45 1.09
N LYS A 207 -15.45 -11.86 1.55
CA LYS A 207 -16.79 -12.22 1.07
C LYS A 207 -17.13 -11.43 -0.19
N PRO A 208 -17.62 -12.08 -1.27
CA PRO A 208 -18.10 -11.38 -2.45
C PRO A 208 -19.20 -10.37 -2.09
N SER A 209 -18.98 -9.11 -2.47
CA SER A 209 -19.92 -8.02 -2.24
C SER A 209 -19.62 -6.89 -3.22
N ALA A 210 -20.50 -5.90 -3.33
CA ALA A 210 -20.22 -4.70 -4.11
C ALA A 210 -18.97 -3.95 -3.59
N PHE A 211 -18.68 -4.07 -2.28
CA PHE A 211 -17.52 -3.45 -1.63
C PHE A 211 -16.21 -4.22 -1.77
N ASP A 212 -16.18 -5.31 -2.53
CA ASP A 212 -14.95 -6.01 -2.87
C ASP A 212 -14.13 -5.29 -3.95
N ARG A 213 -14.64 -4.14 -4.46
CA ARG A 213 -13.99 -3.28 -5.46
C ARG A 213 -13.55 -1.95 -4.88
N ILE A 214 -12.33 -1.53 -5.24
CA ILE A 214 -11.74 -0.26 -4.79
C ILE A 214 -12.62 0.92 -5.18
N ASN A 215 -13.05 0.97 -6.43
CA ASN A 215 -13.87 2.06 -6.96
C ASN A 215 -15.22 2.18 -6.24
N VAL A 216 -15.90 1.07 -5.95
CA VAL A 216 -17.18 1.08 -5.22
C VAL A 216 -16.99 1.54 -3.78
N ARG A 217 -15.96 1.03 -3.08
CA ARG A 217 -15.66 1.50 -1.71
C ARG A 217 -15.38 3.00 -1.69
N ARG A 218 -14.58 3.50 -2.63
CA ARG A 218 -14.26 4.92 -2.73
C ARG A 218 -15.47 5.79 -3.08
N LEU A 219 -16.37 5.31 -3.95
CA LEU A 219 -17.65 5.97 -4.21
C LEU A 219 -18.43 6.20 -2.91
N PHE A 220 -18.55 5.15 -2.08
CA PHE A 220 -19.30 5.26 -0.82
C PHE A 220 -18.63 6.21 0.16
N LEU A 221 -17.31 6.25 0.25
CA LEU A 221 -16.62 7.23 1.10
C LEU A 221 -16.94 8.68 0.70
N VAL A 222 -16.97 8.97 -0.61
CA VAL A 222 -17.34 10.29 -1.12
C VAL A 222 -18.81 10.62 -0.82
N LEU A 223 -19.72 9.65 -1.00
CA LEU A 223 -21.15 9.84 -0.73
C LEU A 223 -21.42 10.04 0.77
N GLU A 224 -20.81 9.22 1.63
CA GLU A 224 -20.92 9.34 3.10
C GLU A 224 -20.44 10.72 3.57
N LYS A 225 -19.28 11.18 3.07
CA LYS A 225 -18.76 12.52 3.39
C LYS A 225 -19.68 13.64 2.89
N ALA A 226 -20.21 13.52 1.67
CA ALA A 226 -21.11 14.52 1.11
C ALA A 226 -22.44 14.61 1.88
N ILE A 227 -23.00 13.48 2.32
CA ILE A 227 -24.25 13.43 3.09
C ILE A 227 -24.04 13.95 4.51
N SER A 228 -22.89 13.66 5.13
CA SER A 228 -22.60 14.12 6.50
C SER A 228 -22.38 15.63 6.59
N THR A 229 -22.06 16.28 5.48
CA THR A 229 -21.85 17.75 5.41
C THR A 229 -23.08 18.53 4.92
N ALA A 230 -24.16 17.86 4.52
CA ALA A 230 -25.41 18.44 4.04
C ALA A 230 -26.42 18.66 5.15
#